data_03cd3b8310e9b47efac713d0cdeda9b3
#
_entry.id   03cd3b8310e9b47efac713d0cdeda9b3
#
_cell.length_a   1.000
_cell.length_b   1.000
_cell.length_c   1.000
_cell.angle_alpha   90.00
_cell.angle_beta   90.00
_cell.angle_gamma   90.00
#
_symmetry.space_group_name_H-M   'P 1'
#
loop_
_entity.id
_entity.type
_entity.pdbx_description
1 polymer ?
#
loop_
_entity_poly.entity_id
_entity_poly.type
_entity_poly.pdbx_seq_one_letter_code
_entity_poly.pdbx_strand_id
1 'polypeptide(L)'
;MKLHSLTFYEHLNKRRSIRDLSSDPIPMEIIENIIRAAGTSPSGAHSEPWTFVVVKDPKIKSQIREIIEQEEYLNYDRRMGEKWVKDLQFVGTTHEKPYLEEAPYLILVFKQIYHIEDGVRYAHYYYEISTAIACGILVTAIHNAGLVTVVTTPLNSGVALKELLGRPENEKLMVLLPVGYPAEEAKVPDVQRKPLEKIMVVK
;
A
#
# COMPACT_ATOMS: atom_id res chain seq x y z
N MET A 1 4.81 -29.03 -9.77
CA MET A 1 5.58 -27.77 -9.78
C MET A 1 5.25 -26.88 -10.97
N LYS A 2 5.48 -27.33 -12.22
CA LYS A 2 5.25 -26.50 -13.41
C LYS A 2 3.83 -25.91 -13.49
N LEU A 3 2.79 -26.72 -13.25
CA LEU A 3 1.40 -26.24 -13.24
C LEU A 3 1.17 -25.19 -12.14
N HIS A 4 1.60 -25.42 -10.90
CA HIS A 4 1.39 -24.48 -9.80
C HIS A 4 2.07 -23.14 -10.04
N SER A 5 3.28 -23.12 -10.61
CA SER A 5 3.98 -21.86 -10.94
C SER A 5 3.25 -21.08 -12.03
N LEU A 6 2.72 -21.78 -13.05
CA LEU A 6 1.95 -21.13 -14.12
C LEU A 6 0.63 -20.58 -13.60
N THR A 7 -0.14 -21.37 -12.85
CA THR A 7 -1.42 -20.94 -12.28
C THR A 7 -1.25 -19.71 -11.36
N PHE A 8 -0.19 -19.70 -10.54
CA PHE A 8 0.10 -18.56 -9.67
C PHE A 8 0.47 -17.32 -10.49
N TYR A 9 1.30 -17.45 -11.52
CA TYR A 9 1.61 -16.35 -12.42
C TYR A 9 0.36 -15.80 -13.10
N GLU A 10 -0.48 -16.67 -13.68
CA GLU A 10 -1.72 -16.28 -14.35
C GLU A 10 -2.69 -15.56 -13.40
N HIS A 11 -2.78 -16.02 -12.15
CA HIS A 11 -3.55 -15.35 -11.12
C HIS A 11 -3.02 -13.94 -10.84
N LEU A 12 -1.73 -13.79 -10.55
CA LEU A 12 -1.12 -12.50 -10.28
C LEU A 12 -1.12 -11.56 -11.51
N ASN A 13 -1.09 -12.11 -12.70
CA ASN A 13 -1.13 -11.32 -13.93
C ASN A 13 -2.47 -10.56 -14.10
N LYS A 14 -3.54 -11.04 -13.48
CA LYS A 14 -4.86 -10.38 -13.45
C LYS A 14 -4.92 -9.18 -12.49
N ARG A 15 -3.99 -9.08 -11.54
CA ARG A 15 -3.98 -7.99 -10.55
C ARG A 15 -3.74 -6.64 -11.22
N ARG A 16 -4.59 -5.67 -10.89
CA ARG A 16 -4.48 -4.28 -11.35
C ARG A 16 -4.53 -3.32 -10.16
N SER A 17 -4.03 -2.10 -10.33
CA SER A 17 -4.26 -1.01 -9.40
C SER A 17 -5.62 -0.39 -9.69
N ILE A 18 -6.57 -0.56 -8.77
CA ILE A 18 -7.95 -0.08 -8.88
C ILE A 18 -8.13 1.11 -7.96
N ARG A 19 -8.69 2.19 -8.48
CA ARG A 19 -8.94 3.44 -7.73
C ARG A 19 -10.41 3.71 -7.49
N ASP A 20 -11.28 3.06 -8.26
CA ASP A 20 -12.73 3.14 -8.10
C ASP A 20 -13.16 1.93 -7.24
N LEU A 21 -13.36 2.16 -5.94
CA LEU A 21 -13.71 1.13 -4.97
C LEU A 21 -15.17 1.25 -4.57
N SER A 22 -15.79 0.10 -4.29
CA SER A 22 -17.10 0.02 -3.65
C SER A 22 -16.97 0.20 -2.13
N SER A 23 -18.03 0.73 -1.52
CA SER A 23 -18.18 0.81 -0.06
C SER A 23 -18.73 -0.46 0.57
N ASP A 24 -18.91 -1.54 -0.20
CA ASP A 24 -19.46 -2.80 0.29
C ASP A 24 -18.63 -3.34 1.47
N PRO A 25 -19.29 -3.80 2.53
CA PRO A 25 -18.61 -4.23 3.73
C PRO A 25 -17.80 -5.51 3.51
N ILE A 26 -16.64 -5.58 4.15
CA ILE A 26 -15.77 -6.76 4.17
C ILE A 26 -15.69 -7.27 5.62
N PRO A 27 -15.86 -8.58 5.88
CA PRO A 27 -15.63 -9.13 7.21
C PRO A 27 -14.20 -8.87 7.71
N MET A 28 -14.05 -8.46 8.98
CA MET A 28 -12.74 -8.15 9.57
C MET A 28 -11.78 -9.34 9.51
N GLU A 29 -12.29 -10.56 9.66
CA GLU A 29 -11.50 -11.79 9.57
C GLU A 29 -10.71 -11.90 8.25
N ILE A 30 -11.29 -11.43 7.14
CA ILE A 30 -10.59 -11.43 5.84
C ILE A 30 -9.39 -10.48 5.91
N ILE A 31 -9.56 -9.28 6.47
CA ILE A 31 -8.48 -8.31 6.65
C ILE A 31 -7.40 -8.87 7.59
N GLU A 32 -7.79 -9.51 8.70
CA GLU A 32 -6.85 -10.15 9.61
C GLU A 32 -6.02 -11.23 8.92
N ASN A 33 -6.64 -12.09 8.10
CA ASN A 33 -5.93 -13.12 7.36
C ASN A 33 -4.96 -12.55 6.31
N ILE A 34 -5.35 -11.45 5.65
CA ILE A 34 -4.48 -10.70 4.73
C ILE A 34 -3.25 -10.16 5.48
N ILE A 35 -3.45 -9.56 6.66
CA ILE A 35 -2.36 -9.04 7.50
C ILE A 35 -1.47 -10.18 8.00
N ARG A 36 -2.05 -11.30 8.47
CA ARG A 36 -1.26 -12.49 8.86
C ARG A 36 -0.38 -12.99 7.71
N ALA A 37 -0.92 -13.06 6.49
CA ALA A 37 -0.13 -13.44 5.32
C ALA A 37 1.03 -12.47 5.07
N ALA A 38 0.81 -11.16 5.14
CA ALA A 38 1.87 -10.14 5.03
C ALA A 38 2.93 -10.30 6.13
N GLY A 39 2.50 -10.63 7.35
CA GLY A 39 3.37 -10.86 8.51
C GLY A 39 4.28 -12.09 8.39
N THR A 40 4.03 -13.02 7.45
CA THR A 40 4.96 -14.15 7.19
C THR A 40 6.19 -13.75 6.38
N SER A 41 6.33 -12.49 6.03
CA SER A 41 7.47 -11.98 5.25
C SER A 41 8.81 -12.25 5.95
N PRO A 42 9.87 -12.60 5.22
CA PRO A 42 11.21 -12.63 5.78
C PRO A 42 11.70 -11.22 6.13
N SER A 43 12.52 -11.12 7.18
CA SER A 43 13.12 -9.85 7.59
C SER A 43 14.56 -10.02 8.06
N GLY A 44 15.35 -8.95 7.98
CA GLY A 44 16.72 -8.94 8.49
C GLY A 44 16.75 -9.26 9.97
N ALA A 45 17.54 -10.27 10.37
CA ALA A 45 17.64 -10.79 11.74
C ALA A 45 16.29 -11.17 12.38
N HIS A 46 15.27 -11.51 11.57
CA HIS A 46 13.92 -11.82 12.01
C HIS A 46 13.30 -10.71 12.89
N SER A 47 13.59 -9.46 12.56
CA SER A 47 13.17 -8.30 13.37
C SER A 47 11.74 -7.84 13.09
N GLU A 48 11.12 -8.32 12.00
CA GLU A 48 9.73 -8.01 11.60
C GLU A 48 9.37 -6.51 11.74
N PRO A 49 10.13 -5.59 11.13
CA PRO A 49 10.11 -4.17 11.42
C PRO A 49 8.96 -3.44 10.73
N TRP A 50 7.75 -3.94 10.88
CA TRP A 50 6.54 -3.39 10.28
C TRP A 50 5.37 -3.32 11.25
N THR A 51 4.51 -2.33 11.03
CA THR A 51 3.21 -2.23 11.66
C THR A 51 2.16 -1.97 10.58
N PHE A 52 1.09 -2.75 10.59
CA PHE A 52 -0.06 -2.55 9.71
C PHE A 52 -1.18 -1.89 10.51
N VAL A 53 -1.50 -0.65 10.21
CA VAL A 53 -2.60 0.08 10.84
C VAL A 53 -3.83 -0.01 9.95
N VAL A 54 -4.87 -0.68 10.45
CA VAL A 54 -6.13 -0.86 9.75
C VAL A 54 -7.13 0.20 10.22
N VAL A 55 -7.60 1.03 9.31
CA VAL A 55 -8.55 2.11 9.58
C VAL A 55 -9.88 1.77 8.91
N LYS A 56 -10.97 1.72 9.71
CA LYS A 56 -12.35 1.54 9.25
C LYS A 56 -13.28 2.68 9.66
N ASP A 57 -12.88 3.49 10.64
CA ASP A 57 -13.68 4.60 11.14
C ASP A 57 -13.82 5.69 10.06
N PRO A 58 -15.06 6.07 9.66
CA PRO A 58 -15.27 7.05 8.59
C PRO A 58 -14.68 8.44 8.91
N LYS A 59 -14.67 8.85 10.19
CA LYS A 59 -14.14 10.15 10.59
C LYS A 59 -12.61 10.17 10.44
N ILE A 60 -11.96 9.09 10.84
CA ILE A 60 -10.49 8.96 10.68
C ILE A 60 -10.15 8.89 9.19
N LYS A 61 -10.92 8.15 8.38
CA LYS A 61 -10.71 8.11 6.92
C LYS A 61 -10.84 9.49 6.27
N SER A 62 -11.83 10.28 6.67
CA SER A 62 -12.02 11.65 6.18
C SER A 62 -10.83 12.55 6.56
N GLN A 63 -10.33 12.47 7.79
CA GLN A 63 -9.15 13.21 8.22
C GLN A 63 -7.88 12.77 7.46
N ILE A 64 -7.71 11.48 7.21
CA ILE A 64 -6.61 10.94 6.37
C ILE A 64 -6.69 11.52 4.97
N ARG A 65 -7.88 11.53 4.36
CA ARG A 65 -8.10 12.09 3.03
C ARG A 65 -7.75 13.57 2.98
N GLU A 66 -8.24 14.36 3.94
CA GLU A 66 -7.96 15.79 4.00
C GLU A 66 -6.45 16.07 4.09
N ILE A 67 -5.73 15.40 4.98
CA ILE A 67 -4.28 15.55 5.12
C ILE A 67 -3.56 15.20 3.81
N ILE A 68 -3.94 14.11 3.17
CA ILE A 68 -3.29 13.64 1.94
C ILE A 68 -3.59 14.59 0.78
N GLU A 69 -4.85 14.97 0.56
CA GLU A 69 -5.24 15.82 -0.58
C GLU A 69 -4.65 17.23 -0.47
N GLN A 70 -4.49 17.80 0.74
CA GLN A 70 -3.80 19.06 0.95
C GLN A 70 -2.33 19.00 0.49
N GLU A 71 -1.59 17.97 0.89
CA GLU A 71 -0.19 17.80 0.49
C GLU A 71 -0.06 17.42 -1.00
N GLU A 72 -0.94 16.58 -1.52
CA GLU A 72 -0.97 16.21 -2.93
C GLU A 72 -1.27 17.42 -3.84
N TYR A 73 -2.19 18.29 -3.43
CA TYR A 73 -2.43 19.55 -4.16
C TYR A 73 -1.13 20.36 -4.31
N LEU A 74 -0.37 20.55 -3.23
CA LEU A 74 0.90 21.26 -3.27
C LEU A 74 1.98 20.49 -4.07
N ASN A 75 1.95 19.16 -4.04
CA ASN A 75 2.86 18.34 -4.81
C ASN A 75 2.61 18.50 -6.32
N TYR A 76 1.34 18.40 -6.74
CA TYR A 76 0.95 18.55 -8.16
C TYR A 76 1.17 19.97 -8.68
N ASP A 77 0.91 21.01 -7.85
CA ASP A 77 1.04 22.42 -8.24
C ASP A 77 2.51 22.87 -8.34
N ARG A 78 3.38 22.43 -7.41
CA ARG A 78 4.71 23.05 -7.25
C ARG A 78 5.90 22.13 -7.11
N ARG A 79 5.72 20.92 -6.51
CA ARG A 79 6.85 20.07 -6.11
C ARG A 79 7.18 18.99 -7.12
N MET A 80 6.19 18.46 -7.83
CA MET A 80 6.37 17.51 -8.91
C MET A 80 6.63 18.28 -10.20
N GLY A 81 7.63 17.92 -11.00
CA GLY A 81 7.82 18.52 -12.31
C GLY A 81 6.72 18.11 -13.30
N GLU A 82 6.52 18.89 -14.37
CA GLU A 82 5.49 18.66 -15.40
C GLU A 82 5.48 17.23 -15.95
N LYS A 83 6.66 16.62 -16.14
CA LYS A 83 6.76 15.25 -16.62
C LYS A 83 6.10 14.26 -15.67
N TRP A 84 6.35 14.39 -14.37
CA TRP A 84 5.75 13.48 -13.36
C TRP A 84 4.23 13.64 -13.32
N VAL A 85 3.72 14.87 -13.34
CA VAL A 85 2.27 15.13 -13.38
C VAL A 85 1.62 14.49 -14.62
N LYS A 86 2.24 14.60 -15.80
CA LYS A 86 1.75 13.94 -17.03
C LYS A 86 1.75 12.41 -16.91
N ASP A 87 2.80 11.83 -16.34
CA ASP A 87 2.90 10.37 -16.13
C ASP A 87 1.78 9.88 -15.17
N LEU A 88 1.43 10.68 -14.15
CA LEU A 88 0.34 10.38 -13.21
C LEU A 88 -1.04 10.53 -13.86
N GLN A 89 -1.25 11.54 -14.68
CA GLN A 89 -2.48 11.73 -15.45
C GLN A 89 -2.73 10.54 -16.40
N PHE A 90 -1.68 10.02 -17.03
CA PHE A 90 -1.77 8.85 -17.91
C PHE A 90 -2.31 7.62 -17.17
N VAL A 91 -1.96 7.44 -15.90
CA VAL A 91 -2.49 6.33 -15.08
C VAL A 91 -3.79 6.67 -14.34
N GLY A 92 -4.42 7.80 -14.67
CA GLY A 92 -5.72 8.19 -14.16
C GLY A 92 -5.72 8.61 -12.67
N THR A 93 -4.65 9.27 -12.20
CA THR A 93 -4.60 9.79 -10.83
C THR A 93 -4.41 11.30 -10.79
N THR A 94 -5.07 11.95 -9.85
CA THR A 94 -5.03 13.39 -9.56
C THR A 94 -4.67 13.62 -8.10
N HIS A 95 -4.70 14.87 -7.64
CA HIS A 95 -4.55 15.18 -6.21
C HIS A 95 -5.75 14.75 -5.38
N GLU A 96 -6.93 14.62 -5.97
CA GLU A 96 -8.14 14.13 -5.31
C GLU A 96 -8.10 12.60 -5.15
N LYS A 97 -8.45 12.11 -3.94
CA LYS A 97 -8.37 10.69 -3.56
C LYS A 97 -9.67 10.19 -2.91
N PRO A 98 -10.80 10.21 -3.63
CA PRO A 98 -12.11 9.82 -3.06
C PRO A 98 -12.10 8.40 -2.50
N TYR A 99 -11.33 7.50 -3.08
CA TYR A 99 -11.18 6.12 -2.62
C TYR A 99 -10.69 5.99 -1.17
N LEU A 100 -10.13 7.04 -0.56
CA LEU A 100 -9.72 7.02 0.85
C LEU A 100 -10.92 7.04 1.81
N GLU A 101 -12.06 7.51 1.36
CA GLU A 101 -13.32 7.45 2.13
C GLU A 101 -14.23 6.31 1.65
N GLU A 102 -14.25 6.03 0.35
CA GLU A 102 -15.10 5.00 -0.26
C GLU A 102 -14.70 3.59 0.18
N ALA A 103 -13.40 3.28 0.16
CA ALA A 103 -12.93 1.95 0.57
C ALA A 103 -13.37 1.59 1.99
N PRO A 104 -13.89 0.37 2.24
CA PRO A 104 -14.29 -0.06 3.57
C PRO A 104 -13.12 -0.07 4.57
N TYR A 105 -11.91 -0.31 4.11
CA TYR A 105 -10.69 -0.28 4.94
C TYR A 105 -9.55 0.47 4.26
N LEU A 106 -8.77 1.19 5.08
CA LEU A 106 -7.43 1.66 4.71
C LEU A 106 -6.40 0.86 5.51
N ILE A 107 -5.34 0.39 4.85
CA ILE A 107 -4.20 -0.23 5.50
C ILE A 107 -3.00 0.68 5.31
N LEU A 108 -2.53 1.29 6.41
CA LEU A 108 -1.32 2.09 6.41
C LEU A 108 -0.16 1.22 6.92
N VAL A 109 0.89 1.12 6.12
CA VAL A 109 2.06 0.32 6.48
C VAL A 109 3.16 1.23 6.98
N PHE A 110 3.53 1.04 8.24
CA PHE A 110 4.64 1.74 8.88
C PHE A 110 5.86 0.83 8.97
N LYS A 111 7.02 1.38 8.66
CA LYS A 111 8.31 0.75 8.89
C LYS A 111 8.88 1.23 10.22
N GLN A 112 9.34 0.29 11.06
CA GLN A 112 10.00 0.57 12.33
C GLN A 112 11.51 0.72 12.09
N ILE A 113 12.04 1.92 12.36
CA ILE A 113 13.45 2.22 12.06
C ILE A 113 14.40 1.80 13.19
N TYR A 114 13.89 1.61 14.40
CA TYR A 114 14.62 1.11 15.56
C TYR A 114 13.66 0.51 16.59
N HIS A 115 14.19 -0.27 17.52
CA HIS A 115 13.53 -0.66 18.76
C HIS A 115 14.34 -0.17 19.97
N ILE A 116 13.72 -0.22 21.13
CA ILE A 116 14.36 0.10 22.41
C ILE A 116 14.37 -1.17 23.26
N GLU A 117 15.55 -1.57 23.73
CA GLU A 117 15.75 -2.67 24.65
C GLU A 117 16.64 -2.19 25.79
N ASP A 118 16.19 -2.36 27.03
CA ASP A 118 16.87 -1.87 28.26
C ASP A 118 17.28 -0.39 28.22
N GLY A 119 16.42 0.46 27.60
CA GLY A 119 16.67 1.88 27.44
C GLY A 119 17.67 2.26 26.35
N VAL A 120 18.22 1.28 25.64
CA VAL A 120 19.16 1.48 24.53
C VAL A 120 18.44 1.37 23.20
N ARG A 121 18.74 2.29 22.28
CA ARG A 121 18.18 2.32 20.94
C ARG A 121 19.01 1.47 19.99
N TYR A 122 18.37 0.49 19.36
CA TYR A 122 18.96 -0.37 18.35
C TYR A 122 18.28 -0.18 17.00
N ALA A 123 19.04 0.14 15.95
CA ALA A 123 18.49 0.26 14.59
C ALA A 123 18.08 -1.11 14.05
N HIS A 124 16.92 -1.19 13.39
CA HIS A 124 16.54 -2.39 12.65
C HIS A 124 17.35 -2.50 11.37
N TYR A 125 17.92 -3.68 11.11
CA TYR A 125 18.62 -3.95 9.85
C TYR A 125 17.63 -4.11 8.71
N TYR A 126 17.90 -3.46 7.57
CA TYR A 126 17.11 -3.62 6.35
C TYR A 126 15.60 -3.39 6.53
N TYR A 127 15.20 -2.56 7.48
CA TYR A 127 13.78 -2.32 7.79
C TYR A 127 12.98 -1.90 6.55
N GLU A 128 13.56 -1.14 5.65
CA GLU A 128 12.90 -0.68 4.44
C GLU A 128 12.65 -1.82 3.43
N ILE A 129 13.68 -2.63 3.16
CA ILE A 129 13.57 -3.78 2.27
C ILE A 129 12.62 -4.82 2.86
N SER A 130 12.74 -5.13 4.15
CA SER A 130 11.89 -6.10 4.85
C SER A 130 10.41 -5.68 4.78
N THR A 131 10.12 -4.42 5.08
CA THR A 131 8.75 -3.90 4.99
C THR A 131 8.24 -3.87 3.55
N ALA A 132 9.10 -3.58 2.56
CA ALA A 132 8.73 -3.62 1.14
C ALA A 132 8.35 -5.04 0.68
N ILE A 133 9.06 -6.07 1.14
CA ILE A 133 8.70 -7.47 0.85
C ILE A 133 7.35 -7.81 1.49
N ALA A 134 7.12 -7.42 2.75
CA ALA A 134 5.83 -7.59 3.42
C ALA A 134 4.69 -6.88 2.67
N CYS A 135 4.92 -5.67 2.14
CA CYS A 135 3.96 -4.98 1.27
C CYS A 135 3.65 -5.76 -0.01
N GLY A 136 4.63 -6.39 -0.63
CA GLY A 136 4.43 -7.23 -1.80
C GLY A 136 3.53 -8.44 -1.50
N ILE A 137 3.75 -9.09 -0.35
CA ILE A 137 2.89 -10.20 0.12
C ILE A 137 1.49 -9.66 0.46
N LEU A 138 1.38 -8.49 1.12
CA LEU A 138 0.10 -7.84 1.42
C LEU A 138 -0.75 -7.64 0.16
N VAL A 139 -0.16 -7.04 -0.89
CA VAL A 139 -0.84 -6.82 -2.17
C VAL A 139 -1.27 -8.13 -2.84
N THR A 140 -0.44 -9.17 -2.73
CA THR A 140 -0.74 -10.51 -3.22
C THR A 140 -1.91 -11.15 -2.46
N ALA A 141 -1.91 -11.03 -1.13
CA ALA A 141 -2.96 -11.57 -0.28
C ALA A 141 -4.32 -10.87 -0.49
N ILE A 142 -4.32 -9.53 -0.67
CA ILE A 142 -5.52 -8.76 -1.03
C ILE A 142 -6.10 -9.30 -2.34
N HIS A 143 -5.26 -9.45 -3.38
CA HIS A 143 -5.71 -9.97 -4.68
C HIS A 143 -6.20 -11.42 -4.59
N ASN A 144 -5.51 -12.27 -3.83
CA ASN A 144 -5.91 -13.66 -3.62
C ASN A 144 -7.26 -13.80 -2.88
N ALA A 145 -7.59 -12.83 -2.02
CA ALA A 145 -8.88 -12.76 -1.33
C ALA A 145 -10.04 -12.26 -2.24
N GLY A 146 -9.77 -11.95 -3.51
CA GLY A 146 -10.76 -11.39 -4.44
C GLY A 146 -11.01 -9.89 -4.26
N LEU A 147 -10.17 -9.22 -3.47
CA LEU A 147 -10.25 -7.79 -3.22
C LEU A 147 -9.29 -7.02 -4.12
N VAL A 148 -9.52 -5.70 -4.20
CA VAL A 148 -8.70 -4.79 -5.00
C VAL A 148 -8.09 -3.68 -4.14
N THR A 149 -7.02 -3.10 -4.66
CA THR A 149 -6.31 -2.00 -4.02
C THR A 149 -5.52 -1.17 -5.03
N VAL A 150 -5.10 0.00 -4.62
CA VAL A 150 -3.99 0.75 -5.19
C VAL A 150 -2.95 1.00 -4.09
N VAL A 151 -1.68 0.82 -4.40
CA VAL A 151 -0.60 1.20 -3.49
C VAL A 151 -0.32 2.68 -3.68
N THR A 152 -0.49 3.49 -2.63
CA THR A 152 -0.17 4.91 -2.64
C THR A 152 0.99 5.21 -1.69
N THR A 153 1.78 6.21 -2.06
CA THR A 153 2.89 6.75 -1.24
C THR A 153 2.59 8.22 -0.98
N PRO A 154 1.81 8.56 0.05
CA PRO A 154 1.41 9.96 0.30
C PRO A 154 2.62 10.77 0.73
N LEU A 155 3.21 11.50 -0.23
CA LEU A 155 4.40 12.32 -0.03
C LEU A 155 4.10 13.46 0.93
N ASN A 156 5.03 13.70 1.85
CA ASN A 156 5.00 14.75 2.87
C ASN A 156 3.90 14.64 3.94
N SER A 157 2.92 13.74 3.78
CA SER A 157 1.82 13.54 4.75
C SER A 157 2.21 12.63 5.93
N GLY A 158 3.37 11.97 5.87
CA GLY A 158 3.72 10.88 6.79
C GLY A 158 3.79 11.29 8.26
N VAL A 159 4.21 12.52 8.58
CA VAL A 159 4.27 13.02 9.97
C VAL A 159 2.87 13.26 10.50
N ALA A 160 2.04 14.01 9.78
CA ALA A 160 0.67 14.30 10.19
C ALA A 160 -0.18 13.02 10.33
N LEU A 161 -0.04 12.07 9.41
CA LEU A 161 -0.73 10.77 9.49
C LEU A 161 -0.25 9.94 10.70
N LYS A 162 1.04 9.98 11.00
CA LYS A 162 1.61 9.32 12.18
C LYS A 162 1.01 9.89 13.47
N GLU A 163 0.92 11.20 13.58
CA GLU A 163 0.31 11.91 14.71
C GLU A 163 -1.17 11.61 14.85
N LEU A 164 -1.94 11.73 13.75
CA LEU A 164 -3.38 11.41 13.73
C LEU A 164 -3.66 9.99 14.24
N LEU A 165 -2.81 9.03 13.86
CA LEU A 165 -2.99 7.62 14.21
C LEU A 165 -2.28 7.22 15.53
N GLY A 166 -1.71 8.17 16.25
CA GLY A 166 -1.04 7.92 17.54
C GLY A 166 0.14 6.95 17.43
N ARG A 167 0.87 6.98 16.31
CA ARG A 167 1.98 6.03 16.11
C ARG A 167 3.28 6.55 16.76
N PRO A 168 4.10 5.62 17.30
CA PRO A 168 5.31 5.98 18.02
C PRO A 168 6.38 6.62 17.12
N GLU A 169 7.36 7.26 17.75
CA GLU A 169 8.40 8.01 17.05
C GLU A 169 9.27 7.16 16.12
N ASN A 170 9.50 5.90 16.49
CA ASN A 170 10.30 4.96 15.71
C ASN A 170 9.60 4.45 14.43
N GLU A 171 8.34 4.79 14.22
CA GLU A 171 7.59 4.41 13.01
C GLU A 171 7.58 5.52 11.96
N LYS A 172 7.74 5.11 10.70
CA LYS A 172 7.60 6.00 9.54
C LYS A 172 6.65 5.36 8.53
N LEU A 173 5.67 6.13 8.08
CA LEU A 173 4.76 5.68 7.03
C LEU A 173 5.55 5.33 5.76
N MET A 174 5.23 4.18 5.17
CA MET A 174 5.82 3.70 3.94
C MET A 174 4.83 3.77 2.78
N VAL A 175 3.67 3.14 2.93
CA VAL A 175 2.60 3.11 1.92
C VAL A 175 1.23 3.09 2.60
N LEU A 176 0.22 3.46 1.82
CA LEU A 176 -1.19 3.35 2.18
C LEU A 176 -1.92 2.57 1.09
N LEU A 177 -2.79 1.65 1.49
CA LEU A 177 -3.60 0.83 0.61
C LEU A 177 -5.07 0.96 1.00
N PRO A 178 -5.93 1.59 0.18
CA PRO A 178 -7.37 1.39 0.29
C PRO A 178 -7.70 -0.03 -0.16
N VAL A 179 -8.54 -0.74 0.58
CA VAL A 179 -8.91 -2.13 0.33
C VAL A 179 -10.42 -2.27 0.28
N GLY A 180 -10.92 -2.83 -0.82
CA GLY A 180 -12.35 -2.99 -1.06
C GLY A 180 -12.63 -3.92 -2.24
N TYR A 181 -13.90 -4.01 -2.62
CA TYR A 181 -14.31 -4.52 -3.92
C TYR A 181 -14.17 -3.41 -4.98
N PRO A 182 -13.98 -3.75 -6.27
CA PRO A 182 -14.05 -2.75 -7.32
C PRO A 182 -15.48 -2.20 -7.42
N ALA A 183 -15.62 -0.91 -7.71
CA ALA A 183 -16.91 -0.35 -8.11
C ALA A 183 -17.38 -1.01 -9.41
N GLU A 184 -18.71 -1.03 -9.67
CA GLU A 184 -19.29 -1.68 -10.85
C GLU A 184 -18.71 -1.16 -12.17
N GLU A 185 -18.48 0.15 -12.25
CA GLU A 185 -17.93 0.83 -13.43
C GLU A 185 -16.41 1.08 -13.35
N ALA A 186 -15.70 0.38 -12.44
CA ALA A 186 -14.27 0.58 -12.23
C ALA A 186 -13.46 0.36 -13.51
N LYS A 187 -12.65 1.35 -13.89
CA LYS A 187 -11.81 1.32 -15.08
C LYS A 187 -10.33 1.32 -14.70
N VAL A 188 -9.53 0.70 -15.53
CA VAL A 188 -8.08 0.69 -15.40
C VAL A 188 -7.43 1.08 -16.73
N PRO A 189 -6.33 1.86 -16.70
CA PRO A 189 -5.60 2.18 -17.93
C PRO A 189 -5.09 0.91 -18.59
N ASP A 190 -5.09 0.88 -19.93
CA ASP A 190 -4.53 -0.23 -20.72
C ASP A 190 -3.00 -0.15 -20.75
N VAL A 191 -2.38 -0.54 -19.63
CA VAL A 191 -0.93 -0.62 -19.50
C VAL A 191 -0.48 -2.06 -19.55
N GLN A 192 0.62 -2.30 -20.27
CA GLN A 192 1.19 -3.63 -20.43
C GLN A 192 2.45 -3.81 -19.57
N ARG A 193 2.66 -5.02 -19.10
CA ARG A 193 3.89 -5.40 -18.38
C ARG A 193 5.02 -5.62 -19.38
N LYS A 194 6.24 -5.41 -18.91
CA LYS A 194 7.43 -5.77 -19.66
C LYS A 194 7.42 -7.27 -19.97
N PRO A 195 7.80 -7.71 -21.17
CA PRO A 195 7.97 -9.10 -21.47
C PRO A 195 9.16 -9.72 -20.73
N LEU A 196 9.17 -11.05 -20.61
CA LEU A 196 10.11 -11.77 -19.74
C LEU A 196 11.58 -11.46 -20.04
N GLU A 197 11.96 -11.36 -21.29
CA GLU A 197 13.33 -11.05 -21.73
C GLU A 197 13.83 -9.66 -21.34
N LYS A 198 12.92 -8.77 -20.90
CA LYS A 198 13.27 -7.44 -20.37
C LYS A 198 13.44 -7.41 -18.85
N ILE A 199 13.08 -8.47 -18.15
CA ILE A 199 13.13 -8.57 -16.69
C ILE A 199 13.94 -9.76 -16.17
N MET A 200 14.37 -10.68 -17.07
CA MET A 200 15.17 -11.86 -16.72
C MET A 200 16.43 -11.92 -17.57
N VAL A 201 17.53 -12.19 -16.92
CA VAL A 201 18.82 -12.47 -17.56
C VAL A 201 19.30 -13.85 -17.09
N VAL A 202 19.59 -14.74 -18.02
CA VAL A 202 20.23 -16.05 -17.76
C VAL A 202 21.71 -15.97 -18.15
N LYS A 203 22.58 -16.40 -17.25
CA LYS A 203 24.03 -16.48 -17.48
C LYS A 203 24.53 -17.88 -17.18
#